data_a6c1ae0aae4882aa2c49f755294edbca
#
_entry.id   a6c1ae0aae4882aa2c49f755294edbca
#
_cell.length_a   1.000
_cell.length_b   1.000
_cell.length_c   1.000
_cell.angle_alpha   90.00
_cell.angle_beta   90.00
_cell.angle_gamma   90.00
#
_symmetry.space_group_name_H-M   'P 1'
#
loop_
_entity.id
_entity.type
_entity.pdbx_description
1 polymer ?
#
loop_
_entity_poly.entity_id
_entity_poly.type
_entity_poly.pdbx_seq_one_letter_code
_entity_poly.pdbx_strand_id
1 'polypeptide(L)'
;MKIIEYEDKYLEEVKDLLVELEEYILSIDEDNLDQLHPEYRDKMAILDLEEVKENNGKCYLAIDNNVVVGLIMGCLRSYDEYDYLDYKCPRCGEVTELIVSKKTRSKGIGSLLMNKMEEYFKSIGCEYITIDVFAYNKIGINFYEKQ
;
A
#
# COMPACT_ATOMS: atom_id res chain seq x y z
N MET A 1 16.10 6.56 11.06
CA MET A 1 14.85 6.29 10.32
C MET A 1 13.71 6.05 11.30
N LYS A 2 12.50 6.50 10.95
CA LYS A 2 11.30 6.29 11.79
C LYS A 2 10.08 6.01 10.92
N ILE A 3 9.09 5.31 11.51
CA ILE A 3 7.78 5.07 10.88
C ILE A 3 6.77 5.95 11.61
N ILE A 4 6.03 6.75 10.86
CA ILE A 4 5.00 7.66 11.39
C ILE A 4 3.69 7.46 10.67
N GLU A 5 2.57 7.88 11.29
CA GLU A 5 1.31 8.01 10.55
C GLU A 5 1.40 9.16 9.54
N TYR A 6 0.69 9.03 8.44
CA TYR A 6 0.59 10.07 7.42
C TYR A 6 0.04 11.37 8.00
N GLU A 7 0.62 12.47 7.54
CA GLU A 7 0.13 13.83 7.78
C GLU A 7 0.07 14.57 6.44
N ASP A 8 -0.88 15.48 6.28
CA ASP A 8 -1.12 16.19 5.01
C ASP A 8 0.10 16.93 4.46
N LYS A 9 1.01 17.34 5.32
CA LYS A 9 2.25 17.99 4.88
C LYS A 9 3.14 17.11 4.00
N TYR A 10 2.91 15.79 3.97
CA TYR A 10 3.66 14.84 3.15
C TYR A 10 2.94 14.43 1.87
N LEU A 11 1.83 15.09 1.53
CA LEU A 11 1.03 14.70 0.38
C LEU A 11 1.82 14.68 -0.93
N GLU A 12 2.66 15.67 -1.18
CA GLU A 12 3.44 15.74 -2.42
C GLU A 12 4.44 14.57 -2.54
N GLU A 13 5.09 14.21 -1.43
CA GLU A 13 6.00 13.05 -1.40
C GLU A 13 5.25 11.74 -1.60
N VAL A 14 4.04 11.61 -1.08
CA VAL A 14 3.18 10.45 -1.30
C VAL A 14 2.82 10.34 -2.79
N LYS A 15 2.45 11.45 -3.42
CA LYS A 15 2.17 11.49 -4.87
C LYS A 15 3.39 11.03 -5.68
N ASP A 16 4.57 11.48 -5.33
CA ASP A 16 5.82 11.09 -6.01
C ASP A 16 6.09 9.59 -5.90
N LEU A 17 5.87 9.00 -4.73
CA LEU A 17 6.06 7.56 -4.53
C LEU A 17 5.05 6.72 -5.31
N LEU A 18 3.78 7.15 -5.35
CA LEU A 18 2.76 6.45 -6.14
C LEU A 18 3.10 6.47 -7.63
N VAL A 19 3.57 7.60 -8.15
CA VAL A 19 4.02 7.70 -9.55
C VAL A 19 5.21 6.77 -9.80
N GLU A 20 6.17 6.71 -8.87
CA GLU A 20 7.31 5.81 -8.99
C GLU A 20 6.88 4.35 -9.11
N LEU A 21 5.91 3.93 -8.29
CA LEU A 21 5.34 2.58 -8.37
C LEU A 21 4.67 2.33 -9.71
N GLU A 22 3.83 3.27 -10.16
CA GLU A 22 3.11 3.13 -11.42
C GLU A 22 4.05 3.04 -12.61
N GLU A 23 5.10 3.85 -12.64
CA GLU A 23 6.14 3.77 -13.66
C GLU A 23 6.84 2.41 -13.67
N TYR A 24 7.08 1.83 -12.49
CA TYR A 24 7.63 0.49 -12.38
C TYR A 24 6.65 -0.57 -12.93
N ILE A 25 5.38 -0.51 -12.57
CA ILE A 25 4.35 -1.43 -13.07
C ILE A 25 4.24 -1.35 -14.60
N LEU A 26 4.25 -0.14 -15.16
CA LEU A 26 4.27 0.05 -16.61
C LEU A 26 5.46 -0.64 -17.27
N SER A 27 6.63 -0.59 -16.63
CA SER A 27 7.87 -1.17 -17.18
C SER A 27 7.84 -2.70 -17.26
N ILE A 28 6.99 -3.35 -16.47
CA ILE A 28 6.87 -4.82 -16.39
C ILE A 28 5.55 -5.37 -16.94
N ASP A 29 4.65 -4.51 -17.39
CA ASP A 29 3.35 -4.91 -17.93
C ASP A 29 3.49 -5.42 -19.37
N GLU A 30 3.60 -6.75 -19.51
CA GLU A 30 3.73 -7.41 -20.81
C GLU A 30 2.44 -7.34 -21.64
N ASP A 31 1.29 -7.17 -21.00
CA ASP A 31 -0.01 -7.10 -21.68
C ASP A 31 -0.34 -5.68 -22.16
N ASN A 32 0.43 -4.70 -21.75
CA ASN A 32 0.25 -3.30 -22.12
C ASN A 32 -1.16 -2.76 -21.83
N LEU A 33 -1.73 -3.15 -20.71
CA LEU A 33 -3.06 -2.73 -20.26
C LEU A 33 -3.02 -1.58 -19.26
N ASP A 34 -1.88 -1.41 -18.60
CA ASP A 34 -1.70 -0.35 -17.63
C ASP A 34 -1.36 0.99 -18.32
N GLN A 35 -1.57 2.08 -17.60
CA GLN A 35 -1.26 3.42 -18.11
C GLN A 35 -0.89 4.35 -16.97
N LEU A 36 -0.11 5.37 -17.28
CA LEU A 36 0.07 6.52 -16.39
C LEU A 36 -0.82 7.65 -16.95
N HIS A 37 -2.06 7.70 -16.46
CA HIS A 37 -3.01 8.73 -16.90
C HIS A 37 -2.48 10.13 -16.52
N PRO A 38 -2.71 11.18 -17.34
CA PRO A 38 -2.24 12.55 -17.03
C PRO A 38 -2.71 13.08 -15.67
N GLU A 39 -3.86 12.63 -15.18
CA GLU A 39 -4.41 13.04 -13.88
C GLU A 39 -4.00 12.12 -12.71
N TYR A 40 -3.20 11.08 -12.98
CA TYR A 40 -2.83 10.09 -11.96
C TYR A 40 -2.20 10.75 -10.73
N ARG A 41 -1.19 11.57 -10.94
CA ARG A 41 -0.45 12.21 -9.85
C ARG A 41 -1.35 13.04 -8.94
N ASP A 42 -2.25 13.82 -9.54
CA ASP A 42 -3.11 14.73 -8.77
C ASP A 42 -4.28 14.04 -8.08
N LYS A 43 -4.74 12.91 -8.60
CA LYS A 43 -5.97 12.25 -8.13
C LYS A 43 -5.74 10.97 -7.32
N MET A 44 -4.76 10.14 -7.71
CA MET A 44 -4.66 8.79 -7.14
C MET A 44 -4.37 8.81 -5.64
N ALA A 45 -3.42 9.61 -5.19
CA ALA A 45 -3.09 9.68 -3.76
C ALA A 45 -4.29 10.10 -2.91
N ILE A 46 -5.07 11.06 -3.41
CA ILE A 46 -6.26 11.55 -2.70
C ILE A 46 -7.32 10.45 -2.61
N LEU A 47 -7.57 9.74 -3.72
CA LEU A 47 -8.54 8.63 -3.74
C LEU A 47 -8.12 7.50 -2.79
N ASP A 48 -6.84 7.14 -2.80
CA ASP A 48 -6.31 6.09 -1.93
C ASP A 48 -6.41 6.48 -0.46
N LEU A 49 -6.06 7.72 -0.12
CA LEU A 49 -6.15 8.21 1.26
C LEU A 49 -7.60 8.30 1.75
N GLU A 50 -8.53 8.67 0.88
CA GLU A 50 -9.96 8.68 1.18
C GLU A 50 -10.48 7.26 1.45
N GLU A 51 -10.13 6.29 0.61
CA GLU A 51 -10.50 4.88 0.80
C GLU A 51 -10.00 4.35 2.14
N VAL A 52 -8.74 4.62 2.46
CA VAL A 52 -8.14 4.25 3.73
C VAL A 52 -8.93 4.82 4.90
N LYS A 53 -9.25 6.11 4.85
CA LYS A 53 -9.99 6.80 5.90
C LYS A 53 -11.41 6.26 6.06
N GLU A 54 -12.10 6.02 4.96
CA GLU A 54 -13.49 5.54 4.96
C GLU A 54 -13.64 4.10 5.47
N ASN A 55 -12.58 3.30 5.36
CA ASN A 55 -12.59 1.88 5.71
C ASN A 55 -11.72 1.55 6.92
N ASN A 56 -11.66 2.45 7.90
CA ASN A 56 -10.91 2.27 9.15
C ASN A 56 -9.44 1.90 8.94
N GLY A 57 -8.83 2.49 7.93
CA GLY A 57 -7.45 2.20 7.58
C GLY A 57 -6.44 3.16 8.16
N LYS A 58 -5.20 2.92 7.80
CA LYS A 58 -4.04 3.76 8.13
C LYS A 58 -3.11 3.89 6.93
N CYS A 59 -2.41 5.00 6.89
CA CYS A 59 -1.26 5.19 6.03
C CYS A 59 -0.06 5.48 6.92
N TYR A 60 1.00 4.71 6.77
CA TYR A 60 2.27 4.93 7.49
C TYR A 60 3.36 5.30 6.51
N LEU A 61 4.24 6.19 6.95
CA LEU A 61 5.36 6.67 6.16
C LEU A 61 6.67 6.27 6.85
N ALA A 62 7.64 5.86 6.04
CA ALA A 62 9.02 5.70 6.49
C ALA A 62 9.78 6.98 6.19
N ILE A 63 10.35 7.59 7.21
CA ILE A 63 11.11 8.85 7.10
C ILE A 63 12.58 8.57 7.43
N ASP A 64 13.46 8.93 6.52
CA ASP A 64 14.91 8.83 6.72
C ASP A 64 15.57 10.16 6.33
N ASN A 65 16.34 10.74 7.25
CA ASN A 65 16.97 12.07 7.07
C ASN A 65 15.95 13.13 6.58
N ASN A 66 14.78 13.16 7.20
CA ASN A 66 13.67 14.07 6.89
C ASN A 66 13.08 13.89 5.49
N VAL A 67 13.35 12.77 4.82
CA VAL A 67 12.83 12.44 3.51
C VAL A 67 11.89 11.23 3.61
N VAL A 68 10.73 11.29 2.95
CA VAL A 68 9.83 10.14 2.84
C VAL A 68 10.45 9.13 1.87
N VAL A 69 10.80 7.95 2.39
CA VAL A 69 11.49 6.92 1.61
C VAL A 69 10.60 5.70 1.35
N GLY A 70 9.41 5.67 1.93
CA GLY A 70 8.46 4.60 1.68
C GLY A 70 7.12 4.89 2.33
N LEU A 71 6.11 4.14 1.91
CA LEU A 71 4.77 4.21 2.51
C LEU A 71 4.09 2.85 2.47
N ILE A 72 3.12 2.68 3.35
CA ILE A 72 2.16 1.59 3.30
C ILE A 72 0.77 2.14 3.58
N MET A 73 -0.20 1.70 2.79
CA MET A 73 -1.61 1.98 3.03
C MET A 73 -2.36 0.68 3.20
N GLY A 74 -3.30 0.67 4.11
CA GLY A 74 -4.15 -0.48 4.33
C GLY A 74 -5.44 -0.09 5.01
N CYS A 75 -6.49 -0.88 4.80
CA CYS A 75 -7.80 -0.65 5.36
C CYS A 75 -8.55 -1.97 5.52
N LEU A 76 -9.73 -1.94 6.12
CA LEU A 76 -10.57 -3.11 6.22
C LEU A 76 -11.14 -3.46 4.84
N ARG A 77 -11.12 -4.74 4.51
CA ARG A 77 -11.78 -5.25 3.31
C ARG A 77 -13.29 -5.05 3.44
N SER A 78 -13.91 -4.51 2.39
CA SER A 78 -15.35 -4.39 2.28
C SER A 78 -15.94 -5.66 1.66
N TYR A 79 -17.09 -6.07 2.16
CA TYR A 79 -17.83 -7.22 1.66
C TYR A 79 -19.18 -6.76 1.12
N ASP A 80 -19.60 -7.34 0.00
CA ASP A 80 -20.90 -7.07 -0.59
C ASP A 80 -21.94 -8.15 -0.21
N GLU A 81 -23.14 -8.01 -0.72
CA GLU A 81 -24.22 -8.95 -0.43
C GLU A 81 -23.92 -10.36 -0.94
N TYR A 82 -23.25 -10.50 -2.09
CA TYR A 82 -22.83 -11.80 -2.62
C TYR A 82 -21.82 -12.47 -1.71
N ASP A 83 -20.87 -11.72 -1.18
CA ASP A 83 -19.87 -12.26 -0.28
C ASP A 83 -20.51 -12.88 0.97
N TYR A 84 -21.46 -12.17 1.58
CA TYR A 84 -22.15 -12.67 2.78
C TYR A 84 -23.00 -13.92 2.51
N LEU A 85 -23.46 -14.11 1.29
CA LEU A 85 -24.19 -15.32 0.91
C LEU A 85 -23.28 -16.51 0.68
N ASP A 86 -22.03 -16.27 0.26
CA ASP A 86 -21.11 -17.31 -0.14
C ASP A 86 -20.18 -17.79 0.97
N TYR A 87 -19.81 -16.91 1.92
CA TYR A 87 -18.86 -17.26 2.97
C TYR A 87 -18.98 -16.39 4.21
N LYS A 88 -18.18 -16.69 5.22
CA LYS A 88 -18.33 -16.10 6.56
C LYS A 88 -17.84 -14.67 6.70
N CYS A 89 -17.12 -14.14 5.72
CA CYS A 89 -16.61 -12.76 5.70
C CYS A 89 -15.85 -12.38 6.99
N PRO A 90 -14.71 -13.02 7.27
CA PRO A 90 -13.93 -12.68 8.45
C PRO A 90 -13.43 -11.24 8.40
N ARG A 91 -13.14 -10.66 9.56
CA ARG A 91 -12.55 -9.32 9.62
C ARG A 91 -11.15 -9.38 9.03
N CYS A 92 -10.96 -8.73 7.89
CA CYS A 92 -9.74 -8.83 7.09
C CYS A 92 -9.15 -7.44 6.84
N GLY A 93 -7.84 -7.31 7.08
CA GLY A 93 -7.08 -6.15 6.68
C GLY A 93 -6.57 -6.34 5.25
N GLU A 94 -6.67 -5.31 4.43
CA GLU A 94 -6.18 -5.31 3.06
C GLU A 94 -5.08 -4.27 2.91
N VAL A 95 -3.89 -4.70 2.50
CA VAL A 95 -2.81 -3.78 2.14
C VAL A 95 -3.06 -3.32 0.72
N THR A 96 -3.33 -2.03 0.56
CA THR A 96 -3.68 -1.45 -0.73
C THR A 96 -2.48 -0.87 -1.47
N GLU A 97 -1.48 -0.38 -0.74
CA GLU A 97 -0.24 0.13 -1.33
C GLU A 97 0.94 -0.18 -0.42
N LEU A 98 2.06 -0.59 -1.02
CA LEU A 98 3.36 -0.68 -0.33
C LEU A 98 4.44 -0.27 -1.31
N ILE A 99 5.13 0.80 -1.00
CA ILE A 99 6.15 1.39 -1.86
C ILE A 99 7.38 1.72 -1.04
N VAL A 100 8.55 1.33 -1.54
CA VAL A 100 9.84 1.77 -1.01
C VAL A 100 10.61 2.41 -2.15
N SER A 101 11.09 3.63 -1.95
CA SER A 101 11.85 4.36 -2.96
C SER A 101 13.04 3.53 -3.47
N LYS A 102 13.27 3.55 -4.77
CA LYS A 102 14.41 2.86 -5.41
C LYS A 102 15.74 3.21 -4.76
N LYS A 103 15.88 4.45 -4.30
CA LYS A 103 17.13 4.97 -3.71
C LYS A 103 17.46 4.34 -2.37
N THR A 104 16.49 3.71 -1.72
CA THR A 104 16.63 3.21 -0.34
C THR A 104 16.24 1.74 -0.18
N ARG A 105 16.07 1.01 -1.28
CA ARG A 105 15.73 -0.42 -1.25
C ARG A 105 16.84 -1.23 -0.58
N SER A 106 16.47 -2.44 -0.12
CA SER A 106 17.38 -3.40 0.55
C SER A 106 17.83 -2.99 1.95
N LYS A 107 17.14 -2.05 2.60
CA LYS A 107 17.40 -1.64 3.99
C LYS A 107 16.34 -2.16 4.97
N GLY A 108 15.48 -3.07 4.54
CA GLY A 108 14.42 -3.63 5.40
C GLY A 108 13.25 -2.69 5.64
N ILE A 109 13.13 -1.59 4.91
CA ILE A 109 12.08 -0.59 5.09
C ILE A 109 10.69 -1.19 4.82
N GLY A 110 10.56 -2.00 3.76
CA GLY A 110 9.29 -2.66 3.43
C GLY A 110 8.80 -3.55 4.57
N SER A 111 9.70 -4.33 5.18
CA SER A 111 9.36 -5.18 6.32
C SER A 111 8.95 -4.37 7.55
N LEU A 112 9.60 -3.25 7.82
CA LEU A 112 9.21 -2.37 8.92
C LEU A 112 7.82 -1.78 8.70
N LEU A 113 7.51 -1.36 7.47
CA LEU A 113 6.18 -0.86 7.12
C LEU A 113 5.12 -1.96 7.24
N MET A 114 5.40 -3.17 6.74
CA MET A 114 4.49 -4.31 6.88
C MET A 114 4.23 -4.64 8.34
N ASN A 115 5.27 -4.72 9.17
CA ASN A 115 5.12 -4.99 10.60
C ASN A 115 4.23 -3.95 11.28
N LYS A 116 4.40 -2.68 10.93
CA LYS A 116 3.58 -1.62 11.49
C LYS A 116 2.10 -1.76 11.10
N MET A 117 1.83 -2.11 9.86
CA MET A 117 0.45 -2.34 9.40
C MET A 117 -0.15 -3.59 10.04
N GLU A 118 0.62 -4.65 10.20
CA GLU A 118 0.16 -5.87 10.88
C GLU A 118 -0.21 -5.59 12.33
N GLU A 119 0.60 -4.81 13.06
CA GLU A 119 0.28 -4.37 14.42
C GLU A 119 -1.05 -3.62 14.47
N TYR A 120 -1.26 -2.70 13.52
CA TYR A 120 -2.51 -1.96 13.45
C TYR A 120 -3.70 -2.89 13.21
N PHE A 121 -3.61 -3.77 12.20
CA PHE A 121 -4.70 -4.71 11.89
C PHE A 121 -5.02 -5.63 13.06
N LYS A 122 -4.02 -6.13 13.76
CA LYS A 122 -4.23 -6.92 14.99
C LYS A 122 -4.95 -6.09 16.06
N SER A 123 -4.59 -4.82 16.20
CA SER A 123 -5.18 -3.94 17.21
C SER A 123 -6.68 -3.69 16.98
N ILE A 124 -7.15 -3.80 15.74
CA ILE A 124 -8.56 -3.63 15.38
C ILE A 124 -9.28 -4.96 15.12
N GLY A 125 -8.67 -6.08 15.51
CA GLY A 125 -9.32 -7.39 15.51
C GLY A 125 -9.34 -8.12 14.18
N CYS A 126 -8.46 -7.79 13.24
CA CYS A 126 -8.38 -8.53 11.99
C CYS A 126 -7.81 -9.94 12.22
N GLU A 127 -8.46 -10.94 11.61
CA GLU A 127 -8.04 -12.33 11.64
C GLU A 127 -7.14 -12.68 10.46
N TYR A 128 -7.28 -11.94 9.35
CA TYR A 128 -6.55 -12.16 8.11
C TYR A 128 -6.04 -10.84 7.56
N ILE A 129 -4.97 -10.93 6.78
CA ILE A 129 -4.43 -9.82 5.99
C ILE A 129 -4.30 -10.31 4.56
N THR A 130 -4.80 -9.54 3.62
CA THR A 130 -4.68 -9.82 2.18
C THR A 130 -3.88 -8.74 1.49
N ILE A 131 -3.24 -9.13 0.40
CA ILE A 131 -2.53 -8.22 -0.48
C ILE A 131 -2.63 -8.73 -1.91
N ASP A 132 -2.93 -7.84 -2.84
CA ASP A 132 -2.91 -8.15 -4.26
C ASP A 132 -1.58 -7.70 -4.85
N VAL A 133 -0.99 -8.56 -5.67
CA VAL A 133 0.27 -8.24 -6.34
C VAL A 133 0.15 -8.56 -7.83
N PHE A 134 0.63 -7.64 -8.66
CA PHE A 134 0.64 -7.81 -10.11
C PHE A 134 1.49 -9.04 -10.49
N ALA A 135 0.95 -9.93 -11.35
CA ALA A 135 1.58 -11.21 -11.65
C ALA A 135 3.01 -11.10 -12.20
N TYR A 136 3.31 -10.03 -12.94
CA TYR A 136 4.66 -9.78 -13.47
C TYR A 136 5.61 -9.11 -12.47
N ASN A 137 5.12 -8.72 -11.31
CA ASN A 137 5.93 -8.11 -10.27
C ASN A 137 6.62 -9.16 -9.41
N LYS A 138 7.67 -9.78 -9.95
CA LYS A 138 8.42 -10.85 -9.28
C LYS A 138 9.12 -10.37 -8.02
N ILE A 139 9.59 -9.14 -7.99
CA ILE A 139 10.22 -8.56 -6.79
C ILE A 139 9.20 -8.44 -5.66
N GLY A 140 8.00 -7.96 -5.95
CA GLY A 140 6.91 -7.86 -4.98
C GLY A 140 6.47 -9.22 -4.48
N ILE A 141 6.26 -10.18 -5.36
CA ILE A 141 5.87 -11.55 -5.00
C ILE A 141 6.90 -12.16 -4.06
N ASN A 142 8.18 -12.08 -4.40
CA ASN A 142 9.25 -12.61 -3.55
C ASN A 142 9.28 -11.95 -2.17
N PHE A 143 9.07 -10.63 -2.11
CA PHE A 143 9.00 -9.92 -0.85
C PHE A 143 7.85 -10.43 0.02
N TYR A 144 6.63 -10.53 -0.53
CA TYR A 144 5.45 -10.93 0.24
C TYR A 144 5.51 -12.38 0.69
N GLU A 145 6.07 -13.28 -0.11
CA GLU A 145 6.25 -14.69 0.28
C GLU A 145 7.16 -14.87 1.49
N LYS A 146 8.03 -13.91 1.77
CA LYS A 146 8.94 -13.93 2.92
C LYS A 146 8.35 -13.31 4.19
N GLN A 147 7.20 -12.65 4.09
CA GLN A 147 6.52 -12.04 5.25
C GLN A 147 5.57 -13.05 5.96
#